data_6827fa14b843710dd5597fa2ac876ace
#
_entry.id   6827fa14b843710dd5597fa2ac876ace
#
_cell.length_a   1.000
_cell.length_b   1.000
_cell.length_c   1.000
_cell.angle_alpha   90.00
_cell.angle_beta   90.00
_cell.angle_gamma   90.00
#
_symmetry.space_group_name_H-M   'P 1'
#
loop_
_entity.id
_entity.type
_entity.pdbx_description
1 polymer ?
#
loop_
_entity_poly.entity_id
_entity_poly.type
_entity_poly.pdbx_seq_one_letter_code
_entity_poly.pdbx_strand_id
1 'polypeptide(L)'
;MSVNLQALSFDAKDPAGLARFWAGVLGRELASDGTSLLPENDLGFTLRFLQSDVEKDRANQIHFDLTSQSLEDQQATVARALELGGRHIDIGQKPEEGHVVLADPEGNEFCVIEPGNNFLADTAAIGALCSDGTQAVGYFWSKALDWPLVWDQDEETAIQSPQGGSKISWGGPPVAAKPPKNRLHLDLVPSGDAEAEVERLIGLGAKRHESGQAHTDGIELVDPDGNEFCILTAR
;
A
#
# COMPACT_ATOMS: atom_id res chain seq x y z
N MET A 1 -9.74 1.54 21.67
CA MET A 1 -10.05 2.32 20.45
C MET A 1 -8.97 1.97 19.48
N SER A 2 -9.31 1.68 18.22
CA SER A 2 -8.36 1.29 17.18
C SER A 2 -8.85 1.87 15.86
N VAL A 3 -7.97 1.98 14.88
CA VAL A 3 -8.32 2.24 13.48
C VAL A 3 -8.29 0.95 12.69
N ASN A 4 -9.05 0.90 11.61
CA ASN A 4 -9.01 -0.19 10.63
C ASN A 4 -8.51 0.35 9.30
N LEU A 5 -7.67 -0.42 8.61
CA LEU A 5 -7.28 -0.12 7.25
C LEU A 5 -8.50 -0.26 6.33
N GLN A 6 -8.95 0.86 5.76
CA GLN A 6 -10.11 0.90 4.87
C GLN A 6 -9.71 0.90 3.41
N ALA A 7 -8.69 1.68 3.06
CA ALA A 7 -8.23 1.79 1.69
C ALA A 7 -6.74 2.12 1.59
N LEU A 8 -6.17 1.84 0.43
CA LEU A 8 -4.95 2.45 -0.07
C LEU A 8 -5.33 3.37 -1.22
N SER A 9 -5.02 4.64 -1.10
CA SER A 9 -5.31 5.66 -2.10
C SER A 9 -4.07 5.98 -2.93
N PHE A 10 -4.26 6.09 -4.25
CA PHE A 10 -3.25 6.45 -5.24
C PHE A 10 -3.59 7.79 -5.87
N ASP A 11 -2.65 8.70 -5.93
CA ASP A 11 -2.71 9.84 -6.84
C ASP A 11 -2.51 9.36 -8.28
N ALA A 12 -3.44 9.67 -9.17
CA ALA A 12 -3.47 9.21 -10.55
C ALA A 12 -3.84 10.32 -11.54
N LYS A 13 -3.24 10.33 -12.72
CA LYS A 13 -3.61 11.22 -13.82
C LYS A 13 -4.88 10.75 -14.54
N ASP A 14 -5.02 9.43 -14.70
CA ASP A 14 -6.23 8.77 -15.21
C ASP A 14 -6.73 7.76 -14.18
N PRO A 15 -7.47 8.19 -13.13
CA PRO A 15 -7.97 7.30 -12.09
C PRO A 15 -8.77 6.11 -12.62
N ALA A 16 -9.64 6.35 -13.61
CA ALA A 16 -10.46 5.30 -14.20
C ALA A 16 -9.63 4.31 -15.03
N GLY A 17 -8.61 4.78 -15.75
CA GLY A 17 -7.67 3.94 -16.50
C GLY A 17 -6.87 3.06 -15.56
N LEU A 18 -6.33 3.66 -14.49
CA LEU A 18 -5.53 2.95 -13.52
C LEU A 18 -6.36 1.94 -12.71
N ALA A 19 -7.61 2.29 -12.37
CA ALA A 19 -8.55 1.37 -11.72
C ALA A 19 -8.84 0.15 -12.61
N ARG A 20 -9.06 0.33 -13.92
CA ARG A 20 -9.25 -0.80 -14.86
C ARG A 20 -8.02 -1.69 -14.97
N PHE A 21 -6.83 -1.10 -15.00
CA PHE A 21 -5.58 -1.86 -15.00
C PHE A 21 -5.51 -2.79 -13.78
N TRP A 22 -5.63 -2.22 -12.58
CA TRP A 22 -5.53 -2.99 -11.34
C TRP A 22 -6.69 -3.97 -11.14
N ALA A 23 -7.91 -3.63 -11.61
CA ALA A 23 -9.04 -4.57 -11.64
C ALA A 23 -8.70 -5.81 -12.47
N GLY A 24 -8.10 -5.61 -13.66
CA GLY A 24 -7.70 -6.72 -14.54
C GLY A 24 -6.54 -7.53 -13.98
N VAL A 25 -5.51 -6.90 -13.41
CA VAL A 25 -4.35 -7.61 -12.82
C VAL A 25 -4.76 -8.44 -11.61
N LEU A 26 -5.56 -7.88 -10.69
CA LEU A 26 -5.94 -8.51 -9.44
C LEU A 26 -7.22 -9.37 -9.55
N GLY A 27 -7.95 -9.30 -10.67
CA GLY A 27 -9.25 -9.97 -10.80
C GLY A 27 -10.32 -9.40 -9.86
N ARG A 28 -10.18 -8.13 -9.41
CA ARG A 28 -11.09 -7.49 -8.44
C ARG A 28 -12.17 -6.68 -9.15
N GLU A 29 -13.32 -6.56 -8.48
CA GLU A 29 -14.45 -5.80 -8.98
C GLU A 29 -14.24 -4.29 -8.84
N LEU A 30 -14.59 -3.54 -9.90
CA LEU A 30 -14.68 -2.09 -9.86
C LEU A 30 -15.93 -1.67 -9.07
N ALA A 31 -15.77 -0.69 -8.20
CA ALA A 31 -16.88 -0.03 -7.56
C ALA A 31 -17.69 0.83 -8.57
N SER A 32 -18.89 1.23 -8.18
CA SER A 32 -19.78 2.00 -9.05
C SER A 32 -19.27 3.40 -9.40
N ASP A 33 -18.27 3.91 -8.67
CA ASP A 33 -17.60 5.18 -8.97
C ASP A 33 -16.64 5.09 -10.17
N GLY A 34 -16.27 3.87 -10.59
CA GLY A 34 -15.34 3.60 -11.69
C GLY A 34 -13.88 3.94 -11.41
N THR A 35 -13.55 4.36 -10.19
CA THR A 35 -12.20 4.78 -9.76
C THR A 35 -11.71 4.06 -8.50
N SER A 36 -12.50 3.11 -8.00
CA SER A 36 -12.14 2.29 -6.85
C SER A 36 -12.31 0.81 -7.15
N LEU A 37 -11.49 -0.04 -6.53
CA LEU A 37 -11.66 -1.49 -6.53
C LEU A 37 -12.17 -1.93 -5.16
N LEU A 38 -13.23 -2.73 -5.17
CA LEU A 38 -13.75 -3.33 -3.96
C LEU A 38 -12.71 -4.30 -3.34
N PRO A 39 -12.68 -4.50 -2.03
CA PRO A 39 -11.81 -5.48 -1.42
C PRO A 39 -12.11 -6.89 -1.94
N GLU A 40 -11.10 -7.75 -2.00
CA GLU A 40 -11.24 -9.14 -2.45
C GLU A 40 -12.16 -9.94 -1.52
N ASN A 41 -12.11 -9.64 -0.23
CA ASN A 41 -12.90 -10.27 0.83
C ASN A 41 -12.93 -9.33 2.06
N ASP A 42 -13.52 -9.79 3.16
CA ASP A 42 -13.67 -9.03 4.40
C ASP A 42 -12.33 -8.68 5.09
N LEU A 43 -11.22 -9.30 4.69
CA LEU A 43 -9.87 -9.04 5.22
C LEU A 43 -9.08 -8.09 4.32
N GLY A 44 -9.62 -7.75 3.16
CA GLY A 44 -9.01 -6.86 2.19
C GLY A 44 -9.32 -5.39 2.46
N PHE A 45 -8.72 -4.54 1.65
CA PHE A 45 -8.93 -3.10 1.64
C PHE A 45 -9.27 -2.62 0.22
N THR A 46 -9.94 -1.49 0.15
CA THR A 46 -10.26 -0.82 -1.12
C THR A 46 -8.99 -0.23 -1.75
N LEU A 47 -8.83 -0.31 -3.06
CA LEU A 47 -7.88 0.53 -3.79
C LEU A 47 -8.65 1.72 -4.37
N ARG A 48 -8.21 2.94 -4.08
CA ARG A 48 -8.82 4.17 -4.55
C ARG A 48 -7.85 4.94 -5.43
N PHE A 49 -8.30 5.39 -6.58
CA PHE A 49 -7.50 6.18 -7.49
C PHE A 49 -8.07 7.60 -7.53
N LEU A 50 -7.27 8.56 -7.08
CA LEU A 50 -7.66 9.95 -6.87
C LEU A 50 -7.05 10.83 -7.95
N GLN A 51 -7.84 11.74 -8.52
CA GLN A 51 -7.34 12.65 -9.54
C GLN A 51 -6.20 13.52 -8.99
N SER A 52 -5.07 13.49 -9.68
CA SER A 52 -3.89 14.29 -9.33
C SER A 52 -3.10 14.64 -10.60
N ASP A 53 -2.68 15.89 -10.71
CA ASP A 53 -1.81 16.36 -11.79
C ASP A 53 -0.31 16.27 -11.43
N VAL A 54 0.02 15.73 -10.25
CA VAL A 54 1.40 15.60 -9.80
C VAL A 54 2.12 14.54 -10.62
N GLU A 55 3.22 14.94 -11.26
CA GLU A 55 4.09 14.03 -12.01
C GLU A 55 4.81 13.05 -11.06
N LYS A 56 4.95 11.79 -11.50
CA LYS A 56 5.82 10.83 -10.84
C LYS A 56 7.27 11.05 -11.30
N ASP A 57 8.13 11.48 -10.40
CA ASP A 57 9.53 11.81 -10.67
C ASP A 57 10.55 10.87 -9.99
N ARG A 58 10.07 9.93 -9.17
CA ARG A 58 10.88 8.98 -8.39
C ARG A 58 10.10 7.72 -8.05
N ALA A 59 10.77 6.73 -7.43
CA ALA A 59 10.12 5.54 -6.89
C ALA A 59 9.06 5.92 -5.83
N ASN A 60 7.99 5.14 -5.78
CA ASN A 60 6.96 5.31 -4.76
C ASN A 60 7.46 4.84 -3.39
N GLN A 61 6.93 5.46 -2.34
CA GLN A 61 7.19 5.06 -0.95
C GLN A 61 6.61 3.68 -0.64
N ILE A 62 5.52 3.30 -1.31
CA ILE A 62 4.83 2.02 -1.14
C ILE A 62 4.71 1.37 -2.50
N HIS A 63 4.99 0.07 -2.57
CA HIS A 63 4.70 -0.76 -3.73
C HIS A 63 4.02 -2.07 -3.31
N PHE A 64 3.43 -2.78 -4.27
CA PHE A 64 2.82 -4.09 -4.03
C PHE A 64 3.78 -5.22 -4.33
N ASP A 65 3.78 -6.22 -3.45
CA ASP A 65 4.23 -7.56 -3.74
C ASP A 65 3.01 -8.46 -3.96
N LEU A 66 2.83 -8.89 -5.21
CA LEU A 66 1.75 -9.80 -5.59
C LEU A 66 2.20 -11.25 -5.40
N THR A 67 1.34 -12.07 -4.82
CA THR A 67 1.60 -13.51 -4.61
C THR A 67 1.41 -14.31 -5.89
N SER A 68 2.12 -15.43 -5.99
CA SER A 68 1.93 -16.43 -7.05
C SER A 68 1.84 -17.82 -6.44
N GLN A 69 0.88 -18.62 -6.93
CA GLN A 69 0.67 -20.00 -6.46
C GLN A 69 1.57 -21.00 -7.18
N SER A 70 2.00 -20.69 -8.40
CA SER A 70 2.94 -21.47 -9.21
C SER A 70 3.72 -20.57 -10.17
N LEU A 71 4.75 -21.10 -10.83
CA LEU A 71 5.48 -20.35 -11.88
C LEU A 71 4.56 -19.99 -13.06
N GLU A 72 3.61 -20.86 -13.41
CA GLU A 72 2.62 -20.57 -14.44
C GLU A 72 1.71 -19.40 -14.03
N ASP A 73 1.32 -19.34 -12.76
CA ASP A 73 0.50 -18.27 -12.21
C ASP A 73 1.27 -16.94 -12.20
N GLN A 74 2.55 -16.95 -11.79
CA GLN A 74 3.43 -15.79 -11.90
C GLN A 74 3.51 -15.27 -13.33
N GLN A 75 3.80 -16.17 -14.28
CA GLN A 75 3.89 -15.82 -15.71
C GLN A 75 2.55 -15.29 -16.26
N ALA A 76 1.43 -15.89 -15.86
CA ALA A 76 0.10 -15.43 -16.27
C ALA A 76 -0.22 -14.03 -15.73
N THR A 77 0.15 -13.75 -14.48
CA THR A 77 -0.03 -12.42 -13.86
C THR A 77 0.84 -11.37 -14.56
N VAL A 78 2.11 -11.69 -14.84
CA VAL A 78 3.02 -10.81 -15.60
C VAL A 78 2.47 -10.55 -17.01
N ALA A 79 2.07 -11.60 -17.74
CA ALA A 79 1.51 -11.46 -19.09
C ALA A 79 0.26 -10.57 -19.09
N ARG A 80 -0.65 -10.79 -18.14
CA ARG A 80 -1.87 -9.99 -17.97
C ARG A 80 -1.55 -8.52 -17.70
N ALA A 81 -0.60 -8.24 -16.82
CA ALA A 81 -0.16 -6.87 -16.54
C ALA A 81 0.38 -6.17 -17.80
N LEU A 82 1.22 -6.88 -18.59
CA LEU A 82 1.75 -6.35 -19.85
C LEU A 82 0.65 -6.09 -20.90
N GLU A 83 -0.30 -7.02 -21.05
CA GLU A 83 -1.45 -6.86 -21.96
C GLU A 83 -2.33 -5.66 -21.59
N LEU A 84 -2.44 -5.34 -20.31
CA LEU A 84 -3.20 -4.19 -19.79
C LEU A 84 -2.43 -2.86 -19.84
N GLY A 85 -1.18 -2.85 -20.32
CA GLY A 85 -0.40 -1.63 -20.51
C GLY A 85 0.69 -1.40 -19.44
N GLY A 86 0.92 -2.36 -18.57
CA GLY A 86 2.09 -2.39 -17.69
C GLY A 86 3.38 -2.63 -18.49
N ARG A 87 4.52 -2.47 -17.84
CA ARG A 87 5.82 -2.68 -18.46
C ARG A 87 6.83 -3.21 -17.46
N HIS A 88 7.82 -3.96 -17.96
CA HIS A 88 9.01 -4.28 -17.15
C HIS A 88 9.80 -3.01 -16.84
N ILE A 89 10.34 -2.97 -15.63
CA ILE A 89 11.29 -1.94 -15.22
C ILE A 89 12.50 -2.59 -14.54
N ASP A 90 13.63 -1.91 -14.60
CA ASP A 90 14.86 -2.29 -13.93
C ASP A 90 15.06 -1.36 -12.74
N ILE A 91 15.07 -1.92 -11.55
CA ILE A 91 15.37 -1.23 -10.29
C ILE A 91 16.69 -1.71 -9.68
N GLY A 92 17.50 -2.46 -10.45
CA GLY A 92 18.76 -3.08 -10.02
C GLY A 92 18.60 -4.51 -9.51
N GLN A 93 17.44 -5.15 -9.75
CA GLN A 93 17.22 -6.56 -9.39
C GLN A 93 18.19 -7.47 -10.13
N LYS A 94 18.64 -8.53 -9.44
CA LYS A 94 19.60 -9.48 -9.99
C LYS A 94 18.89 -10.61 -10.74
N PRO A 95 19.53 -11.20 -11.76
CA PRO A 95 18.92 -12.29 -12.56
C PRO A 95 18.54 -13.53 -11.76
N GLU A 96 19.19 -13.77 -10.61
CA GLU A 96 18.92 -14.90 -9.71
C GLU A 96 17.71 -14.67 -8.77
N GLU A 97 17.21 -13.43 -8.67
CA GLU A 97 16.01 -13.13 -7.91
C GLU A 97 14.78 -13.57 -8.68
N GLY A 98 13.91 -14.35 -8.03
CA GLY A 98 12.78 -15.02 -8.69
C GLY A 98 11.59 -14.11 -8.99
N HIS A 99 11.54 -12.92 -8.35
CA HIS A 99 10.47 -11.96 -8.56
C HIS A 99 10.60 -11.19 -9.89
N VAL A 100 9.48 -10.72 -10.41
CA VAL A 100 9.41 -9.90 -11.62
C VAL A 100 8.98 -8.50 -11.25
N VAL A 101 9.77 -7.49 -11.63
CA VAL A 101 9.46 -6.08 -11.35
C VAL A 101 8.79 -5.44 -12.55
N LEU A 102 7.64 -4.85 -12.30
CA LEU A 102 6.81 -4.18 -13.29
C LEU A 102 6.43 -2.77 -12.83
N ALA A 103 6.00 -1.96 -13.77
CA ALA A 103 5.29 -0.71 -13.51
C ALA A 103 3.91 -0.76 -14.17
N ASP A 104 2.94 -0.16 -13.53
CA ASP A 104 1.62 0.08 -14.09
C ASP A 104 1.65 1.17 -15.19
N PRO A 105 0.55 1.49 -15.88
CA PRO A 105 0.55 2.49 -16.94
C PRO A 105 1.04 3.88 -16.53
N GLU A 106 0.90 4.24 -15.25
CA GLU A 106 1.37 5.52 -14.71
C GLU A 106 2.77 5.46 -14.07
N GLY A 107 3.39 4.28 -14.10
CA GLY A 107 4.76 4.08 -13.64
C GLY A 107 4.87 3.71 -12.17
N ASN A 108 3.77 3.34 -11.50
CA ASN A 108 3.85 2.83 -10.13
C ASN A 108 4.45 1.43 -10.14
N GLU A 109 5.52 1.25 -9.36
CA GLU A 109 6.26 -0.01 -9.26
C GLU A 109 5.45 -1.06 -8.52
N PHE A 110 5.59 -2.33 -8.92
CA PHE A 110 5.11 -3.50 -8.18
C PHE A 110 5.89 -4.74 -8.55
N CYS A 111 5.90 -5.72 -7.66
CA CYS A 111 6.55 -6.99 -7.88
C CYS A 111 5.53 -8.12 -8.02
N VAL A 112 5.81 -9.09 -8.89
CA VAL A 112 5.12 -10.39 -8.92
C VAL A 112 6.10 -11.40 -8.37
N ILE A 113 5.84 -11.85 -7.14
CA ILE A 113 6.75 -12.68 -6.37
C ILE A 113 6.63 -14.14 -6.80
N GLU A 114 7.74 -14.85 -6.83
CA GLU A 114 7.81 -16.26 -7.15
C GLU A 114 7.03 -17.13 -6.14
N PRO A 115 6.51 -18.29 -6.55
CA PRO A 115 5.80 -19.19 -5.67
C PRO A 115 6.74 -19.77 -4.58
N GLY A 116 6.16 -20.06 -3.42
CA GLY A 116 6.89 -20.65 -2.30
C GLY A 116 7.65 -19.63 -1.44
N ASN A 117 7.43 -18.34 -1.67
CA ASN A 117 7.97 -17.29 -0.80
C ASN A 117 7.34 -17.37 0.59
N ASN A 118 8.16 -17.68 1.61
CA ASN A 118 7.68 -17.88 2.97
C ASN A 118 7.15 -16.59 3.62
N PHE A 119 7.67 -15.45 3.22
CA PHE A 119 7.20 -14.16 3.76
C PHE A 119 5.77 -13.87 3.31
N LEU A 120 5.38 -14.29 2.09
CA LEU A 120 4.04 -14.08 1.57
C LEU A 120 3.12 -15.31 1.74
N ALA A 121 3.54 -16.32 2.49
CA ALA A 121 2.69 -17.47 2.78
C ALA A 121 1.39 -17.03 3.48
N ASP A 122 0.28 -17.66 3.09
CA ASP A 122 -1.06 -17.44 3.67
C ASP A 122 -1.58 -15.98 3.55
N THR A 123 -1.11 -15.23 2.55
CA THR A 123 -1.61 -13.90 2.24
C THR A 123 -2.56 -13.90 1.04
N ALA A 124 -3.23 -12.76 0.78
CA ALA A 124 -4.11 -12.55 -0.37
C ALA A 124 -3.31 -12.28 -1.68
N ALA A 125 -4.00 -11.97 -2.78
CA ALA A 125 -3.37 -11.64 -4.07
C ALA A 125 -2.37 -10.48 -3.94
N ILE A 126 -2.70 -9.44 -3.16
CA ILE A 126 -1.71 -8.47 -2.68
C ILE A 126 -1.12 -9.07 -1.40
N GLY A 127 0.07 -9.69 -1.52
CA GLY A 127 0.73 -10.34 -0.41
C GLY A 127 1.26 -9.35 0.61
N ALA A 128 1.89 -8.27 0.14
CA ALA A 128 2.38 -7.20 1.01
C ALA A 128 2.26 -5.82 0.36
N LEU A 129 2.11 -4.81 1.23
CA LEU A 129 2.41 -3.42 0.97
C LEU A 129 3.83 -3.18 1.49
N CYS A 130 4.81 -3.16 0.57
CA CYS A 130 6.20 -2.94 0.92
C CYS A 130 6.49 -1.44 0.92
N SER A 131 6.94 -0.93 2.05
CA SER A 131 7.15 0.49 2.27
C SER A 131 8.61 0.79 2.61
N ASP A 132 9.12 1.92 2.10
CA ASP A 132 10.32 2.51 2.65
C ASP A 132 10.02 3.07 4.04
N GLY A 133 10.85 2.76 5.02
CA GLY A 133 10.65 3.28 6.36
C GLY A 133 11.58 2.65 7.38
N THR A 134 11.67 3.29 8.54
CA THR A 134 12.49 2.82 9.65
C THR A 134 11.78 1.71 10.44
N GLN A 135 12.55 0.92 11.20
CA GLN A 135 12.00 -0.04 12.16
C GLN A 135 11.00 0.63 13.14
N ALA A 136 11.29 1.87 13.53
CA ALA A 136 10.44 2.63 14.46
C ALA A 136 9.05 2.91 13.88
N VAL A 137 8.93 3.14 12.58
CA VAL A 137 7.63 3.34 11.94
C VAL A 137 6.81 2.05 11.89
N GLY A 138 7.45 0.89 11.73
CA GLY A 138 6.76 -0.39 11.85
C GLY A 138 6.17 -0.62 13.25
N TYR A 139 6.90 -0.23 14.30
CA TYR A 139 6.38 -0.26 15.68
C TYR A 139 5.22 0.71 15.91
N PHE A 140 5.27 1.90 15.29
CA PHE A 140 4.14 2.82 15.28
C PHE A 140 2.91 2.18 14.66
N TRP A 141 3.01 1.63 13.45
CA TRP A 141 1.89 1.05 12.74
C TRP A 141 1.33 -0.21 13.41
N SER A 142 2.19 -1.03 14.04
CA SER A 142 1.76 -2.16 14.87
C SER A 142 0.80 -1.71 15.98
N LYS A 143 1.13 -0.61 16.67
CA LYS A 143 0.30 -0.05 17.73
C LYS A 143 -0.92 0.71 17.20
N ALA A 144 -0.76 1.39 16.05
CA ALA A 144 -1.84 2.16 15.43
C ALA A 144 -3.00 1.25 15.00
N LEU A 145 -2.70 0.15 14.30
CA LEU A 145 -3.65 -0.82 13.78
C LEU A 145 -4.01 -1.93 14.77
N ASP A 146 -3.28 -2.06 15.88
CA ASP A 146 -3.34 -3.20 16.81
C ASP A 146 -3.04 -4.54 16.09
N TRP A 147 -2.08 -4.50 15.16
CA TRP A 147 -1.60 -5.66 14.42
C TRP A 147 -0.25 -6.13 14.96
N PRO A 148 -0.08 -7.44 15.24
CA PRO A 148 1.19 -7.97 15.72
C PRO A 148 2.30 -7.80 14.67
N LEU A 149 3.53 -7.63 15.17
CA LEU A 149 4.73 -7.80 14.36
C LEU A 149 4.84 -9.29 13.97
N VAL A 150 4.94 -9.56 12.67
CA VAL A 150 5.19 -10.90 12.12
C VAL A 150 6.60 -11.05 11.58
N TRP A 151 7.32 -9.93 11.48
CA TRP A 151 8.75 -9.86 11.19
C TRP A 151 9.36 -8.67 11.96
N ASP A 152 10.53 -8.88 12.57
CA ASP A 152 11.28 -7.86 13.32
C ASP A 152 12.75 -8.30 13.41
N GLN A 153 13.51 -8.11 12.30
CA GLN A 153 14.91 -8.51 12.18
C GLN A 153 15.65 -7.54 11.25
N ASP A 154 16.95 -7.35 11.53
CA ASP A 154 17.85 -6.56 10.69
C ASP A 154 17.34 -5.15 10.36
N GLU A 155 16.67 -4.51 11.33
CA GLU A 155 16.02 -3.20 11.22
C GLU A 155 14.79 -3.16 10.28
N GLU A 156 14.40 -4.31 9.71
CA GLU A 156 13.17 -4.48 8.96
C GLU A 156 12.01 -4.89 9.88
N THR A 157 10.80 -4.47 9.53
CA THR A 157 9.59 -4.86 10.25
C THR A 157 8.46 -5.22 9.30
N ALA A 158 7.58 -6.11 9.75
CA ALA A 158 6.30 -6.31 9.09
C ALA A 158 5.21 -6.60 10.12
N ILE A 159 4.01 -6.13 9.80
CA ILE A 159 2.79 -6.39 10.58
C ILE A 159 1.75 -7.10 9.70
N GLN A 160 0.86 -7.83 10.34
CA GLN A 160 -0.29 -8.45 9.67
C GLN A 160 -1.47 -8.46 10.63
N SER A 161 -2.67 -8.31 10.08
CA SER A 161 -3.90 -8.47 10.88
C SER A 161 -3.93 -9.86 11.52
N PRO A 162 -4.39 -9.99 12.79
CA PRO A 162 -4.61 -11.29 13.42
C PRO A 162 -5.58 -12.19 12.65
N GLN A 163 -6.41 -11.62 11.78
CA GLN A 163 -7.33 -12.34 10.91
C GLN A 163 -6.68 -12.80 9.59
N GLY A 164 -5.45 -12.38 9.29
CA GLY A 164 -4.77 -12.64 8.02
C GLY A 164 -4.87 -11.50 7.02
N GLY A 165 -4.81 -11.80 5.73
CA GLY A 165 -4.80 -10.80 4.64
C GLY A 165 -3.39 -10.33 4.29
N SER A 166 -3.28 -9.14 3.68
CA SER A 166 -1.99 -8.57 3.28
C SER A 166 -1.13 -8.19 4.48
N LYS A 167 0.18 -8.28 4.33
CA LYS A 167 1.15 -7.69 5.27
C LYS A 167 1.43 -6.24 4.92
N ILE A 168 1.92 -5.47 5.88
CA ILE A 168 2.56 -4.18 5.64
C ILE A 168 3.98 -4.29 6.18
N SER A 169 4.98 -3.99 5.34
CA SER A 169 6.38 -4.09 5.73
C SER A 169 7.14 -2.78 5.52
N TRP A 170 8.21 -2.62 6.29
CA TRP A 170 9.15 -1.51 6.19
C TRP A 170 10.57 -2.09 6.09
N GLY A 171 11.29 -1.71 5.03
CA GLY A 171 12.56 -2.32 4.62
C GLY A 171 13.78 -1.85 5.40
N GLY A 172 13.62 -0.99 6.40
CA GLY A 172 14.76 -0.47 7.17
C GLY A 172 15.68 0.47 6.36
N PRO A 173 16.84 0.84 6.95
CA PRO A 173 17.79 1.71 6.29
C PRO A 173 18.56 1.00 5.12
N PRO A 174 18.96 1.73 4.07
CA PRO A 174 18.80 3.17 3.94
C PRO A 174 17.39 3.58 3.50
N VAL A 175 16.75 4.48 4.23
CA VAL A 175 15.43 5.02 3.89
C VAL A 175 15.59 6.14 2.86
N ALA A 176 14.85 6.08 1.76
CA ALA A 176 14.86 7.11 0.74
C ALA A 176 14.37 8.46 1.29
N ALA A 177 14.91 9.56 0.74
CA ALA A 177 14.42 10.89 1.09
C ALA A 177 12.96 11.04 0.67
N LYS A 178 12.09 11.38 1.62
CA LYS A 178 10.67 11.57 1.39
C LYS A 178 10.40 12.69 0.36
N PRO A 179 9.53 12.46 -0.65
CA PRO A 179 9.04 13.53 -1.52
C PRO A 179 8.18 14.53 -0.73
N PRO A 180 7.92 15.72 -1.28
CA PRO A 180 6.99 16.67 -0.66
C PRO A 180 5.60 16.09 -0.39
N LYS A 181 5.14 15.17 -1.25
CA LYS A 181 3.90 14.40 -1.11
C LYS A 181 4.10 12.99 -1.65
N ASN A 182 3.65 11.98 -0.91
CA ASN A 182 3.60 10.60 -1.39
C ASN A 182 2.44 10.41 -2.38
N ARG A 183 2.65 9.58 -3.41
CA ARG A 183 1.58 9.20 -4.35
C ARG A 183 0.59 8.22 -3.75
N LEU A 184 1.03 7.43 -2.77
CA LEU A 184 0.22 6.44 -2.08
C LEU A 184 0.12 6.79 -0.61
N HIS A 185 -1.09 6.63 -0.05
CA HIS A 185 -1.31 6.79 1.38
C HIS A 185 -2.40 5.85 1.90
N LEU A 186 -2.30 5.50 3.17
CA LEU A 186 -3.29 4.67 3.85
C LEU A 186 -4.47 5.51 4.31
N ASP A 187 -5.68 5.02 4.06
CA ASP A 187 -6.93 5.56 4.59
C ASP A 187 -7.46 4.65 5.69
N LEU A 188 -7.68 5.21 6.86
CA LEU A 188 -8.09 4.50 8.05
C LEU A 188 -9.48 4.94 8.50
N VAL A 189 -10.26 4.01 9.03
CA VAL A 189 -11.55 4.30 9.66
C VAL A 189 -11.41 4.08 11.17
N PRO A 190 -11.76 5.08 12.00
CA PRO A 190 -11.75 4.93 13.46
C PRO A 190 -12.91 4.04 13.91
N SER A 191 -12.69 3.19 14.92
CA SER A 191 -13.74 2.37 15.53
C SER A 191 -14.67 3.16 16.46
N GLY A 192 -14.41 4.46 16.65
CA GLY A 192 -15.14 5.34 17.54
C GLY A 192 -15.02 6.80 17.14
N ASP A 193 -14.87 7.69 18.10
CA ASP A 193 -14.68 9.13 17.86
C ASP A 193 -13.36 9.41 17.14
N ALA A 194 -13.43 10.12 16.01
CA ALA A 194 -12.28 10.35 15.14
C ALA A 194 -11.22 11.25 15.80
N GLU A 195 -11.63 12.29 16.53
CA GLU A 195 -10.68 13.19 17.19
C GLU A 195 -9.98 12.50 18.36
N ALA A 196 -10.68 11.67 19.13
CA ALA A 196 -10.07 10.88 20.19
C ALA A 196 -9.03 9.89 19.63
N GLU A 197 -9.30 9.34 18.43
CA GLU A 197 -8.38 8.45 17.74
C GLU A 197 -7.16 9.20 17.19
N VAL A 198 -7.34 10.37 16.62
CA VAL A 198 -6.26 11.27 16.19
C VAL A 198 -5.34 11.61 17.38
N GLU A 199 -5.89 11.98 18.54
CA GLU A 199 -5.08 12.26 19.74
C GLU A 199 -4.31 11.00 20.21
N ARG A 200 -4.90 9.81 20.12
CA ARG A 200 -4.20 8.56 20.40
C ARG A 200 -3.01 8.34 19.45
N LEU A 201 -3.21 8.55 18.15
CA LEU A 201 -2.16 8.39 17.14
C LEU A 201 -1.04 9.42 17.31
N ILE A 202 -1.38 10.66 17.67
CA ILE A 202 -0.41 11.69 18.03
C ILE A 202 0.41 11.27 19.26
N GLY A 203 -0.25 10.68 20.26
CA GLY A 203 0.42 10.10 21.43
C GLY A 203 1.36 8.94 21.10
N LEU A 204 1.19 8.26 19.97
CA LEU A 204 2.08 7.21 19.45
C LEU A 204 3.22 7.78 18.59
N GLY A 205 3.18 9.04 18.18
CA GLY A 205 4.22 9.70 17.41
C GLY A 205 3.79 10.31 16.06
N ALA A 206 2.52 10.17 15.66
CA ALA A 206 1.99 10.86 14.49
C ALA A 206 1.95 12.38 14.70
N LYS A 207 1.82 13.13 13.60
CA LYS A 207 1.63 14.58 13.63
C LYS A 207 0.50 14.95 12.68
N ARG A 208 -0.24 16.03 13.00
CA ARG A 208 -1.20 16.61 12.05
C ARG A 208 -0.44 17.13 10.82
N HIS A 209 -0.95 16.81 9.66
CA HIS A 209 -0.41 17.32 8.41
C HIS A 209 -1.25 18.52 7.97
N GLU A 210 -0.61 19.69 7.89
CA GLU A 210 -1.24 20.91 7.37
C GLU A 210 -1.03 20.96 5.85
N SER A 211 -1.69 20.08 5.09
CA SER A 211 -1.71 20.21 3.64
C SER A 211 -2.79 21.19 3.21
N GLY A 212 -2.45 22.10 2.32
CA GLY A 212 -3.44 22.98 1.71
C GLY A 212 -4.37 22.29 0.69
N GLN A 213 -4.29 20.98 0.56
CA GLN A 213 -5.04 20.15 -0.38
C GLN A 213 -5.54 18.88 0.31
N ALA A 214 -6.64 18.98 1.02
CA ALA A 214 -7.35 17.80 1.49
C ALA A 214 -7.95 17.05 0.29
N HIS A 215 -7.38 15.89 -0.07
CA HIS A 215 -7.93 15.02 -1.11
C HIS A 215 -9.03 14.09 -0.58
N THR A 216 -9.28 14.10 0.74
CA THR A 216 -10.22 13.19 1.38
C THR A 216 -11.12 13.94 2.38
N ASP A 217 -12.31 13.39 2.62
CA ASP A 217 -13.22 13.86 3.68
C ASP A 217 -12.71 13.34 5.05
N GLY A 218 -11.49 13.69 5.44
CA GLY A 218 -10.86 13.15 6.63
C GLY A 218 -9.79 14.08 7.23
N ILE A 219 -9.17 13.60 8.29
CA ILE A 219 -8.08 14.28 9.00
C ILE A 219 -6.75 13.71 8.53
N GLU A 220 -5.93 14.53 7.90
CA GLU A 220 -4.60 14.13 7.44
C GLU A 220 -3.59 14.16 8.58
N LEU A 221 -2.82 13.08 8.68
CA LEU A 221 -1.71 12.91 9.61
C LEU A 221 -0.46 12.47 8.85
N VAL A 222 0.68 12.59 9.49
CA VAL A 222 1.93 11.95 9.08
C VAL A 222 2.42 11.01 10.17
N ASP A 223 2.96 9.88 9.77
CA ASP A 223 3.60 8.92 10.66
C ASP A 223 4.98 9.44 11.15
N PRO A 224 5.69 8.71 12.03
CA PRO A 224 7.00 9.15 12.54
C PRO A 224 8.06 9.41 11.46
N ASP A 225 7.99 8.75 10.32
CA ASP A 225 8.90 8.96 9.17
C ASP A 225 8.39 10.06 8.22
N GLY A 226 7.22 10.66 8.50
CA GLY A 226 6.63 11.76 7.76
C GLY A 226 5.74 11.32 6.58
N ASN A 227 5.36 10.05 6.48
CA ASN A 227 4.47 9.57 5.43
C ASN A 227 3.02 9.91 5.76
N GLU A 228 2.31 10.46 4.77
CA GLU A 228 0.93 10.88 4.90
C GLU A 228 0.00 9.67 5.04
N PHE A 229 -1.02 9.81 5.88
CA PHE A 229 -2.17 8.92 5.99
C PHE A 229 -3.41 9.69 6.44
N CYS A 230 -4.58 9.14 6.22
CA CYS A 230 -5.85 9.82 6.49
C CYS A 230 -6.71 9.05 7.48
N ILE A 231 -7.30 9.75 8.44
CA ILE A 231 -8.40 9.25 9.26
C ILE A 231 -9.69 9.72 8.62
N LEU A 232 -10.41 8.80 7.98
CA LEU A 232 -11.68 9.10 7.34
C LEU A 232 -12.73 9.46 8.40
N THR A 233 -13.40 10.58 8.20
CA THR A 233 -14.55 10.96 9.03
C THR A 233 -15.83 10.50 8.35
N ALA A 234 -16.73 9.84 9.09
CA ALA A 234 -18.02 9.44 8.55
C ALA A 234 -18.78 10.68 8.03
N ARG A 235 -19.29 10.57 6.80
CA ARG A 235 -20.29 11.54 6.31
C ARG A 235 -21.64 11.27 6.95
#